data_d656d72dadb58161aa3e276a73957b29
#
_entry.id   d656d72dadb58161aa3e276a73957b29
#
_cell.length_a   1.000
_cell.length_b   1.000
_cell.length_c   1.000
_cell.angle_alpha   90.00
_cell.angle_beta   90.00
_cell.angle_gamma   90.00
#
_symmetry.space_group_name_H-M   'P 1'
#
loop_
_entity.id
_entity.type
_entity.pdbx_description
1 polymer ?
#
loop_
_entity_poly.entity_id
_entity_poly.type
_entity_poly.pdbx_seq_one_letter_code
_entity_poly.pdbx_strand_id
1 'polypeptide(L)'
;MNISKPAQLNDNHTISRVIKGCWQLAGDHGSVDRINAVADMEAFLDAGITTFDCADIYIGVEEMVGDFIGDLRRRRGHSVANRVCVHTKLVPDLTRLPDLRPDEVEAIVDRSLQ
;
A
#
# COMPACT_ATOMS: atom_id res chain seq x y z
N MET A 1 -17.95 16.28 -6.94
CA MET A 1 -17.53 15.21 -5.99
C MET A 1 -16.70 15.86 -4.87
N ASN A 2 -17.03 15.58 -3.63
CA ASN A 2 -16.18 16.03 -2.51
C ASN A 2 -15.14 14.94 -2.21
N ILE A 3 -13.91 15.13 -2.65
CA ILE A 3 -12.82 14.16 -2.50
C ILE A 3 -12.36 14.02 -1.03
N SER A 4 -12.65 15.01 -0.18
CA SER A 4 -12.29 14.95 1.24
C SER A 4 -13.21 14.04 2.07
N LYS A 5 -14.38 13.69 1.54
CA LYS A 5 -15.30 12.80 2.21
C LYS A 5 -14.96 11.35 1.88
N PRO A 6 -14.63 10.51 2.87
CA PRO A 6 -14.29 9.11 2.60
C PRO A 6 -15.48 8.33 2.01
N ALA A 7 -15.16 7.23 1.35
CA ALA A 7 -16.13 6.26 0.84
C ALA A 7 -16.14 5.03 1.74
N GLN A 8 -17.32 4.63 2.16
CA GLN A 8 -17.51 3.41 2.94
C GLN A 8 -17.76 2.23 1.99
N LEU A 9 -16.93 1.20 2.08
CA LEU A 9 -17.07 -0.01 1.28
C LEU A 9 -17.95 -1.05 1.97
N ASN A 10 -17.85 -1.14 3.30
CA ASN A 10 -18.72 -1.94 4.15
C ASN A 10 -18.72 -1.38 5.57
N ASP A 11 -19.39 -2.02 6.51
CA ASP A 11 -19.56 -1.54 7.88
C ASP A 11 -18.24 -1.28 8.61
N ASN A 12 -17.17 -1.97 8.22
CA ASN A 12 -15.88 -1.94 8.90
C ASN A 12 -14.73 -1.39 8.04
N HIS A 13 -15.00 -1.01 6.79
CA HIS A 13 -13.93 -0.59 5.88
C HIS A 13 -14.28 0.68 5.11
N THR A 14 -13.50 1.71 5.36
CA THR A 14 -13.62 3.02 4.74
C THR A 14 -12.31 3.38 4.04
N ILE A 15 -12.42 3.97 2.86
CA ILE A 15 -11.28 4.37 2.02
C ILE A 15 -11.39 5.84 1.63
N SER A 16 -10.26 6.45 1.24
CA SER A 16 -10.30 7.74 0.56
C SER A 16 -10.88 7.56 -0.85
N ARG A 17 -11.61 8.58 -1.36
CA ARG A 17 -12.23 8.50 -2.69
C ARG A 17 -11.23 8.50 -3.83
N VAL A 18 -10.06 9.08 -3.59
CA VAL A 18 -8.91 8.98 -4.47
C VAL A 18 -7.90 8.05 -3.81
N ILE A 19 -7.39 7.11 -4.56
CA ILE A 19 -6.43 6.10 -4.09
C ILE A 19 -5.08 6.37 -4.76
N LYS A 20 -4.01 6.40 -3.98
CA LYS A 20 -2.66 6.54 -4.52
C LYS A 20 -2.16 5.17 -5.02
N GLY A 21 -2.04 5.03 -6.33
CA GLY A 21 -1.37 3.87 -6.94
C GLY A 21 0.13 3.92 -6.69
N CYS A 22 0.71 2.79 -6.30
CA CYS A 22 2.12 2.68 -5.95
C CYS A 22 2.96 1.91 -6.99
N TRP A 23 2.38 1.51 -8.11
CA TRP A 23 3.08 0.76 -9.15
C TRP A 23 4.35 1.48 -9.65
N GLN A 24 4.27 2.80 -9.85
CA GLN A 24 5.40 3.60 -10.32
C GLN A 24 6.58 3.66 -9.36
N LEU A 25 6.38 3.27 -8.10
CA LEU A 25 7.43 3.21 -7.08
C LEU A 25 8.21 1.89 -7.12
N ALA A 26 7.79 0.92 -7.93
CA ALA A 26 8.48 -0.35 -8.09
C ALA A 26 9.85 -0.15 -8.75
N GLY A 27 10.86 -0.91 -8.27
CA GLY A 27 12.25 -0.77 -8.71
C GLY A 27 12.50 -1.09 -10.18
N ASP A 28 11.58 -1.78 -10.85
CA ASP A 28 11.65 -2.11 -12.27
C ASP A 28 11.29 -0.95 -13.21
N HIS A 29 10.82 0.17 -12.67
CA HIS A 29 10.52 1.41 -13.41
C HIS A 29 11.69 2.42 -13.40
N GLY A 30 12.90 1.98 -13.03
CA GLY A 30 14.10 2.81 -12.91
C GLY A 30 14.47 3.10 -11.45
N SER A 31 15.43 4.00 -11.24
CA SER A 31 15.82 4.38 -9.88
C SER A 31 14.71 5.21 -9.23
N VAL A 32 14.25 4.78 -8.08
CA VAL A 32 13.28 5.51 -7.26
C VAL A 32 14.02 6.16 -6.10
N ASP A 33 13.85 7.47 -5.97
CA ASP A 33 14.30 8.18 -4.79
C ASP A 33 13.34 7.87 -3.63
N ARG A 34 13.77 6.95 -2.76
CA ARG A 34 12.97 6.46 -1.65
C ARG A 34 12.60 7.57 -0.65
N ILE A 35 13.50 8.53 -0.43
CA ILE A 35 13.25 9.65 0.49
C ILE A 35 12.14 10.54 -0.05
N ASN A 36 12.21 10.91 -1.31
CA ASN A 36 11.17 11.73 -1.95
C ASN A 36 9.86 10.96 -2.09
N ALA A 37 9.90 9.66 -2.38
CA ALA A 37 8.70 8.83 -2.44
C ALA A 37 7.95 8.79 -1.10
N VAL A 38 8.67 8.66 0.01
CA VAL A 38 8.08 8.68 1.36
C VAL A 38 7.52 10.07 1.69
N ALA A 39 8.24 11.14 1.35
CA ALA A 39 7.74 12.51 1.52
C ALA A 39 6.48 12.78 0.71
N ASP A 40 6.41 12.27 -0.52
CA ASP A 40 5.22 12.36 -1.36
C ASP A 40 4.03 11.59 -0.77
N MET A 41 4.25 10.41 -0.21
CA MET A 41 3.19 9.65 0.48
C MET A 41 2.60 10.46 1.64
N GLU A 42 3.43 11.11 2.43
CA GLU A 42 2.97 11.97 3.53
C GLU A 42 2.15 13.17 3.03
N ALA A 43 2.59 13.80 1.93
CA ALA A 43 1.84 14.88 1.31
C ALA A 43 0.46 14.43 0.82
N PHE A 44 0.36 13.24 0.22
CA PHE A 44 -0.93 12.65 -0.14
C PHE A 44 -1.81 12.42 1.08
N LEU A 45 -1.26 11.86 2.15
CA LEU A 45 -1.98 11.63 3.40
C LEU A 45 -2.55 12.94 3.97
N ASP A 46 -1.72 13.99 4.00
CA ASP A 46 -2.13 15.31 4.51
C ASP A 46 -3.19 15.99 3.63
N ALA A 47 -3.20 15.67 2.34
CA ALA A 47 -4.24 16.11 1.41
C ALA A 47 -5.56 15.30 1.51
N GLY A 48 -5.61 14.29 2.39
CA GLY A 48 -6.79 13.44 2.57
C GLY A 48 -6.83 12.20 1.69
N ILE A 49 -5.77 11.91 0.95
CA ILE A 49 -5.60 10.67 0.19
C ILE A 49 -4.90 9.65 1.10
N THR A 50 -5.70 8.87 1.81
CA THR A 50 -5.22 8.00 2.88
C THR A 50 -5.07 6.54 2.47
N THR A 51 -5.55 6.18 1.29
CA THR A 51 -5.52 4.80 0.78
C THR A 51 -4.47 4.65 -0.30
N PHE A 52 -3.61 3.65 -0.13
CA PHE A 52 -2.49 3.33 -1.03
C PHE A 52 -2.68 1.94 -1.62
N ASP A 53 -2.58 1.83 -2.94
CA ASP A 53 -2.77 0.59 -3.67
C ASP A 53 -1.42 -0.02 -4.06
N CYS A 54 -1.12 -1.17 -3.49
CA CYS A 54 0.10 -1.94 -3.68
C CYS A 54 -0.17 -3.28 -4.37
N ALA A 55 0.87 -4.05 -4.59
CA ALA A 55 0.81 -5.47 -4.95
C ALA A 55 2.11 -6.16 -4.52
N ASP A 56 2.04 -7.45 -4.27
CA ASP A 56 3.20 -8.27 -3.89
C ASP A 56 4.31 -8.25 -4.94
N ILE A 57 3.93 -8.09 -6.21
CA ILE A 57 4.88 -8.02 -7.35
C ILE A 57 5.48 -6.63 -7.57
N TYR A 58 5.04 -5.60 -6.87
CA TYR A 58 5.67 -4.27 -6.95
C TYR A 58 6.94 -4.26 -6.10
N ILE A 59 8.07 -4.50 -6.74
CA ILE A 59 9.35 -4.75 -6.07
C ILE A 59 9.70 -3.61 -5.09
N GLY A 60 9.80 -3.96 -3.79
CA GLY A 60 10.20 -3.06 -2.72
C GLY A 60 9.13 -2.07 -2.24
N VAL A 61 7.94 -2.06 -2.86
CA VAL A 61 6.91 -1.06 -2.55
C VAL A 61 6.20 -1.36 -1.23
N GLU A 62 5.83 -2.61 -0.96
CA GLU A 62 5.20 -2.97 0.32
C GLU A 62 6.10 -2.64 1.50
N GLU A 63 7.39 -2.91 1.37
CA GLU A 63 8.40 -2.55 2.37
C GLU A 63 8.51 -1.02 2.55
N MET A 64 8.54 -0.28 1.45
CA MET A 64 8.58 1.18 1.46
C MET A 64 7.37 1.79 2.19
N VAL A 65 6.18 1.26 1.93
CA VAL A 65 4.94 1.69 2.61
C VAL A 65 4.99 1.34 4.10
N GLY A 66 5.51 0.17 4.44
CA GLY A 66 5.71 -0.25 5.83
C GLY A 66 6.65 0.71 6.58
N ASP A 67 7.77 1.07 5.97
CA ASP A 67 8.70 2.05 6.53
C ASP A 67 8.06 3.43 6.70
N PHE A 68 7.27 3.86 5.73
CA PHE A 68 6.51 5.11 5.79
C PHE A 68 5.56 5.12 7.00
N ILE A 69 4.78 4.05 7.19
CA ILE A 69 3.86 3.93 8.33
C ILE A 69 4.62 3.94 9.66
N GLY A 70 5.72 3.22 9.73
CA GLY A 70 6.59 3.18 10.92
C GLY A 70 7.18 4.55 11.25
N ASP A 71 7.63 5.29 10.25
CA ASP A 71 8.15 6.64 10.40
C ASP A 71 7.08 7.63 10.87
N LEU A 72 5.89 7.59 10.27
CA LEU A 72 4.75 8.38 10.72
C LEU A 72 4.41 8.13 12.19
N ARG A 73 4.40 6.87 12.61
CA ARG A 73 4.10 6.47 13.98
C ARG A 73 5.09 7.06 14.97
N ARG A 74 6.38 7.03 14.62
CA ARG A 74 7.45 7.60 15.46
C ARG A 74 7.39 9.13 15.54
N ARG A 75 7.14 9.81 14.41
CA ARG A 75 7.16 11.28 14.33
C ARG A 75 5.85 11.94 14.68
N ARG A 76 4.73 11.35 14.30
CA ARG A 76 3.39 11.97 14.40
C ARG A 76 2.40 11.19 15.25
N GLY A 77 2.77 10.03 15.73
CA GLY A 77 1.97 9.21 16.62
C GLY A 77 1.06 8.20 15.93
N HIS A 78 0.45 7.33 16.73
CA HIS A 78 -0.38 6.23 16.24
C HIS A 78 -1.65 6.71 15.52
N SER A 79 -2.28 7.79 15.98
CA SER A 79 -3.53 8.28 15.38
C SER A 79 -3.34 8.71 13.92
N VAL A 80 -2.21 9.34 13.60
CA VAL A 80 -1.87 9.73 12.22
C VAL A 80 -1.50 8.50 11.39
N ALA A 81 -0.65 7.64 11.91
CA ALA A 81 -0.25 6.40 11.22
C ALA A 81 -1.45 5.49 10.92
N ASN A 82 -2.41 5.40 11.83
CA ASN A 82 -3.62 4.59 11.67
C ASN A 82 -4.60 5.12 10.61
N ARG A 83 -4.39 6.34 10.10
CA ARG A 83 -5.15 6.86 8.95
C ARG A 83 -4.73 6.20 7.64
N VAL A 84 -3.52 5.65 7.57
CA VAL A 84 -3.02 5.00 6.35
C VAL A 84 -3.72 3.66 6.16
N CYS A 85 -4.40 3.52 5.04
CA CYS A 85 -5.04 2.29 4.59
C CYS A 85 -4.25 1.72 3.42
N VAL A 86 -3.84 0.48 3.50
CA VAL A 86 -3.09 -0.19 2.43
C VAL A 86 -3.92 -1.31 1.84
N HIS A 87 -4.15 -1.23 0.53
CA HIS A 87 -4.64 -2.36 -0.25
C HIS A 87 -3.46 -2.99 -0.98
N THR A 88 -3.30 -4.29 -0.85
CA THR A 88 -2.34 -5.02 -1.66
C THR A 88 -3.01 -6.16 -2.39
N LYS A 89 -2.31 -6.79 -3.31
CA LYS A 89 -2.84 -7.83 -4.18
C LYS A 89 -1.87 -9.01 -4.19
N LEU A 90 -2.43 -10.20 -4.22
CA LEU A 90 -1.70 -11.41 -4.49
C LEU A 90 -1.72 -11.63 -6.00
N VAL A 91 -0.54 -11.61 -6.63
CA VAL A 91 -0.40 -11.80 -8.08
C VAL A 91 0.52 -12.99 -8.32
N PRO A 92 -0.02 -14.21 -8.46
CA PRO A 92 0.80 -15.39 -8.75
C PRO A 92 1.31 -15.34 -10.19
N ASP A 93 2.39 -16.09 -10.44
CA ASP A 93 2.90 -16.30 -11.80
C ASP A 93 1.80 -16.95 -12.66
N LEU A 94 1.58 -16.39 -13.86
CA LEU A 94 0.56 -16.87 -14.78
C LEU A 94 0.72 -18.36 -15.11
N THR A 95 1.97 -18.84 -15.19
CA THR A 95 2.26 -20.25 -15.47
C THR A 95 1.86 -21.18 -14.33
N ARG A 96 1.73 -20.65 -13.11
CA ARG A 96 1.37 -21.41 -11.91
C ARG A 96 -0.13 -21.43 -11.64
N LEU A 97 -0.91 -20.55 -12.28
CA LEU A 97 -2.34 -20.42 -11.98
C LEU A 97 -3.13 -21.74 -12.04
N PRO A 98 -2.93 -22.62 -13.05
CA PRO A 98 -3.69 -23.88 -13.12
C PRO A 98 -3.40 -24.84 -11.96
N ASP A 99 -2.21 -24.77 -11.37
CA ASP A 99 -1.73 -25.70 -10.36
C ASP A 99 -1.48 -25.03 -9.00
N LEU A 100 -1.98 -23.79 -8.80
CA LEU A 100 -1.77 -23.04 -7.58
C LEU A 100 -2.45 -23.72 -6.39
N ARG A 101 -1.67 -23.99 -5.34
CA ARG A 101 -2.15 -24.67 -4.15
C ARG A 101 -2.41 -23.67 -3.00
N PRO A 102 -3.28 -24.03 -2.03
CA PRO A 102 -3.56 -23.16 -0.88
C PRO A 102 -2.33 -22.76 -0.07
N ASP A 103 -1.38 -23.66 0.13
CA ASP A 103 -0.13 -23.38 0.84
C ASP A 103 0.75 -22.37 0.11
N GLU A 104 0.73 -22.34 -1.21
CA GLU A 104 1.45 -21.35 -2.02
C GLU A 104 0.80 -19.96 -1.88
N VAL A 105 -0.54 -19.89 -1.84
CA VAL A 105 -1.28 -18.65 -1.59
C VAL A 105 -0.95 -18.09 -0.21
N GLU A 106 -0.99 -18.93 0.81
CA GLU A 106 -0.64 -18.56 2.18
C GLU A 106 0.80 -18.01 2.27
N ALA A 107 1.77 -18.68 1.65
CA ALA A 107 3.15 -18.23 1.62
C ALA A 107 3.33 -16.86 0.94
N ILE A 108 2.56 -16.55 -0.11
CA ILE A 108 2.60 -15.24 -0.77
C ILE A 108 2.05 -14.16 0.18
N VAL A 109 0.94 -14.42 0.85
CA VAL A 109 0.35 -13.48 1.81
C VAL A 109 1.29 -13.24 2.99
N ASP A 110 1.92 -14.28 3.53
CA ASP A 110 2.87 -14.18 4.63
C ASP A 110 4.06 -13.27 4.29
N ARG A 111 4.54 -13.31 3.05
CA ARG A 111 5.61 -12.40 2.59
C ARG A 111 5.18 -10.94 2.62
N SER A 112 3.95 -10.65 2.24
CA SER A 112 3.41 -9.28 2.27
C SER A 112 3.20 -8.77 3.70
N LEU A 113 3.04 -9.67 4.66
CA LEU A 113 2.82 -9.33 6.07
C LEU A 113 4.13 -9.12 6.86
N GLN A 114 5.27 -9.50 6.32
CA GLN A 114 6.57 -9.30 6.96
C GLN A 114 6.99 -7.83 6.94
#